data_69789b3d9168614e722e8466fe2ce948
#
_entry.id   69789b3d9168614e722e8466fe2ce948
#
_cell.length_a   1.000
_cell.length_b   1.000
_cell.length_c   1.000
_cell.angle_alpha   90.00
_cell.angle_beta   90.00
_cell.angle_gamma   90.00
#
_symmetry.space_group_name_H-M   'P 1'
#
loop_
_entity.id
_entity.type
_entity.pdbx_description
1 polymer ?
#
loop_
_entity_poly.entity_id
_entity_poly.type
_entity_poly.pdbx_seq_one_letter_code
_entity_poly.pdbx_strand_id
1 'polypeptide(L)'
;MKILSGTSNLKLSKDISKNLKLKLINTNIRRFADGEIYIEINENIRGNSVFVIQSTSNPANDNIMELLLVVDALKRSSAKNITAVIPYFGYARQDRKVAPRTSISAKVVANLISNAGATRVVTVDLHAGQIQGFFDMPVDNLYTA
;
A
#
# COMPACT_ATOMS: atom_id res chain seq x y z
N MET A 1 -15.12 4.31 8.17
CA MET A 1 -14.20 4.10 7.04
C MET A 1 -13.57 5.43 6.63
N LYS A 2 -12.28 5.46 6.53
CA LYS A 2 -11.51 6.63 6.07
C LYS A 2 -10.57 6.23 4.95
N ILE A 3 -10.18 7.20 4.12
CA ILE A 3 -9.30 6.99 2.97
C ILE A 3 -8.08 7.88 3.10
N LEU A 4 -6.89 7.29 2.99
CA LEU A 4 -5.63 8.00 2.92
C LEU A 4 -5.02 7.81 1.53
N SER A 5 -4.59 8.90 0.90
CA SER A 5 -3.88 8.83 -0.37
C SER A 5 -2.38 8.90 -0.17
N GLY A 6 -1.65 7.95 -0.74
CA GLY A 6 -0.24 8.16 -1.03
C GLY A 6 -0.07 9.11 -2.22
N THR A 7 1.17 9.32 -2.63
CA THR A 7 1.50 10.28 -3.69
C THR A 7 1.59 9.67 -5.08
N SER A 8 1.55 8.34 -5.22
CA SER A 8 1.78 7.66 -6.50
C SER A 8 0.68 7.91 -7.53
N ASN A 9 -0.58 8.06 -7.09
CA ASN A 9 -1.71 8.31 -7.98
C ASN A 9 -2.81 9.11 -7.26
N LEU A 10 -2.54 10.38 -7.03
CA LEU A 10 -3.48 11.27 -6.34
C LEU A 10 -4.80 11.42 -7.09
N LYS A 11 -4.77 11.40 -8.41
CA LYS A 11 -5.99 11.48 -9.22
C LYS A 11 -6.95 10.33 -8.92
N LEU A 12 -6.45 9.09 -8.91
CA LEU A 12 -7.26 7.92 -8.57
C LEU A 12 -7.85 8.04 -7.17
N SER A 13 -7.05 8.46 -6.20
CA SER A 13 -7.52 8.65 -4.82
C SER A 13 -8.64 9.69 -4.72
N LYS A 14 -8.51 10.79 -5.43
CA LYS A 14 -9.54 11.84 -5.49
C LYS A 14 -10.82 11.33 -6.15
N ASP A 15 -10.70 10.57 -7.23
CA ASP A 15 -11.86 9.99 -7.93
C ASP A 15 -12.60 9.00 -7.03
N ILE A 16 -11.87 8.14 -6.32
CA ILE A 16 -12.46 7.20 -5.35
C ILE A 16 -13.14 7.96 -4.21
N SER A 17 -12.46 8.95 -3.64
CA SER A 17 -12.97 9.81 -2.58
C SER A 17 -14.31 10.47 -2.99
N LYS A 18 -14.36 11.01 -4.20
CA LYS A 18 -15.55 11.65 -4.75
C LYS A 18 -16.71 10.64 -4.91
N ASN A 19 -16.42 9.46 -5.48
CA ASN A 19 -17.43 8.43 -5.71
C ASN A 19 -18.01 7.89 -4.39
N LEU A 20 -17.17 7.74 -3.36
CA LEU A 20 -17.59 7.26 -2.05
C LEU A 20 -18.13 8.39 -1.15
N LYS A 21 -18.06 9.64 -1.59
CA LYS A 21 -18.45 10.82 -0.80
C LYS A 21 -17.72 10.88 0.55
N LEU A 22 -16.45 10.47 0.56
CA LEU A 22 -15.56 10.51 1.72
C LEU A 22 -14.40 11.47 1.45
N LYS A 23 -14.06 12.30 2.42
CA LYS A 23 -12.88 13.15 2.32
C LYS A 23 -11.61 12.32 2.53
N LEU A 24 -10.54 12.68 1.81
CA LEU A 24 -9.22 12.13 2.08
C LEU A 24 -8.72 12.62 3.45
N ILE A 25 -8.03 11.72 4.18
CA ILE A 25 -7.35 12.09 5.42
C ILE A 25 -6.34 13.19 5.14
N ASN A 26 -6.32 14.21 6.01
CA ASN A 26 -5.31 15.27 5.94
C ASN A 26 -3.95 14.70 6.36
N THR A 27 -3.03 14.65 5.42
CA THR A 27 -1.67 14.12 5.62
C THR A 27 -0.63 15.10 5.08
N ASN A 28 0.55 15.07 5.70
CA ASN A 28 1.74 15.71 5.16
C ASN A 28 2.73 14.61 4.77
N ILE A 29 2.88 14.41 3.47
CA ILE A 29 3.83 13.45 2.90
C ILE A 29 4.86 14.26 2.12
N ARG A 30 6.10 14.25 2.57
CA ARG A 30 7.18 15.01 1.95
C ARG A 30 8.50 14.28 2.04
N ARG A 31 9.53 14.80 1.41
CA ARG A 31 10.88 14.26 1.46
C ARG A 31 11.81 15.23 2.16
N PHE A 32 12.74 14.69 2.93
CA PHE A 32 13.91 15.43 3.40
C PHE A 32 14.88 15.68 2.24
N ALA A 33 15.88 16.53 2.48
CA ALA A 33 16.89 16.89 1.47
C ALA A 33 17.68 15.68 0.95
N ASP A 34 17.85 14.66 1.76
CA ASP A 34 18.52 13.41 1.40
C ASP A 34 17.61 12.38 0.68
N GLY A 35 16.32 12.72 0.50
CA GLY A 35 15.33 11.86 -0.15
C GLY A 35 14.54 10.96 0.78
N GLU A 36 14.83 10.93 2.08
CA GLU A 36 14.02 10.18 3.04
C GLU A 36 12.59 10.71 3.10
N ILE A 37 11.64 9.81 3.24
CA ILE A 37 10.21 10.14 3.23
C ILE A 37 9.75 10.44 4.65
N TYR A 38 9.00 11.54 4.80
CA TYR A 38 8.36 11.92 6.04
C TYR A 38 6.84 11.83 5.89
N ILE A 39 6.20 11.18 6.86
CA ILE A 39 4.74 11.00 6.91
C ILE A 39 4.21 11.61 8.21
N GLU A 40 3.17 12.43 8.09
CA GLU A 40 2.44 12.97 9.23
C GLU A 40 0.93 12.91 8.95
N ILE A 41 0.18 12.32 9.87
CA ILE A 41 -1.29 12.26 9.79
C ILE A 41 -1.83 13.37 10.66
N ASN A 42 -2.55 14.32 10.06
CA ASN A 42 -2.98 15.57 10.68
C ASN A 42 -4.44 15.54 11.17
N GLU A 43 -4.97 14.36 11.44
CA GLU A 43 -6.28 14.20 12.05
C GLU A 43 -6.36 12.93 12.88
N ASN A 44 -7.35 12.88 13.77
CA ASN A 44 -7.58 11.70 14.61
C ASN A 44 -8.20 10.58 13.78
N ILE A 45 -7.52 9.44 13.72
CA ILE A 45 -8.00 8.25 13.00
C ILE A 45 -8.16 7.04 13.93
N ARG A 46 -8.00 7.24 15.24
CA ARG A 46 -8.09 6.16 16.23
C ARG A 46 -9.40 5.37 16.09
N GLY A 47 -9.29 4.05 16.06
CA GLY A 47 -10.44 3.14 15.97
C GLY A 47 -11.13 3.08 14.60
N ASN A 48 -10.64 3.82 13.61
CA ASN A 48 -11.20 3.79 12.25
C ASN A 48 -10.56 2.71 11.40
N SER A 49 -11.34 2.15 10.49
CA SER A 49 -10.81 1.35 9.37
C SER A 49 -10.33 2.30 8.29
N VAL A 50 -9.07 2.18 7.88
CA VAL A 50 -8.43 3.07 6.92
C VAL A 50 -8.01 2.31 5.67
N PHE A 51 -8.37 2.85 4.51
CA PHE A 51 -7.93 2.38 3.20
C PHE A 51 -6.81 3.29 2.71
N VAL A 52 -5.63 2.73 2.49
CA VAL A 52 -4.47 3.46 1.94
C VAL A 52 -4.40 3.17 0.45
N ILE A 53 -4.52 4.20 -0.37
CA ILE A 53 -4.42 4.06 -1.83
C ILE A 53 -3.00 4.47 -2.25
N GLN A 54 -2.20 3.48 -2.62
CA GLN A 54 -0.83 3.69 -3.05
C GLN A 54 -0.41 2.60 -4.04
N SER A 55 -0.24 2.96 -5.29
CA SER A 55 0.34 2.06 -6.28
C SER A 55 1.84 1.92 -6.04
N THR A 56 2.38 0.73 -6.22
CA THR A 56 3.82 0.49 -6.13
C THR A 56 4.48 0.32 -7.50
N SER A 57 3.93 1.04 -8.48
CA SER A 57 4.51 1.23 -9.81
C SER A 57 5.75 2.13 -9.75
N ASN A 58 6.35 2.39 -10.90
CA ASN A 58 7.56 3.22 -11.00
C ASN A 58 7.32 4.66 -10.46
N PRO A 59 8.19 5.17 -9.59
CA PRO A 59 9.39 4.54 -9.01
C PRO A 59 9.04 3.57 -7.87
N ALA A 60 9.19 2.28 -8.13
CA ALA A 60 8.67 1.24 -7.25
C ALA A 60 9.24 1.28 -5.83
N ASN A 61 10.55 1.44 -5.69
CA ASN A 61 11.21 1.45 -4.38
C ASN A 61 10.73 2.61 -3.52
N ASP A 62 10.59 3.80 -4.08
CA ASP A 62 10.08 4.97 -3.39
C ASP A 62 8.61 4.77 -2.98
N ASN A 63 7.80 4.27 -3.89
CA ASN A 63 6.37 4.07 -3.65
C ASN A 63 6.11 2.95 -2.63
N ILE A 64 6.93 1.90 -2.62
CA ILE A 64 6.87 0.85 -1.60
C ILE A 64 7.25 1.42 -0.24
N MET A 65 8.36 2.14 -0.15
CA MET A 65 8.78 2.72 1.13
C MET A 65 7.73 3.68 1.68
N GLU A 66 7.16 4.52 0.83
CA GLU A 66 6.07 5.43 1.23
C GLU A 66 4.87 4.65 1.79
N LEU A 67 4.45 3.58 1.11
CA LEU A 67 3.37 2.72 1.57
C LEU A 67 3.66 2.15 2.97
N LEU A 68 4.87 1.62 3.18
CA LEU A 68 5.26 1.03 4.45
C LEU A 68 5.22 2.06 5.58
N LEU A 69 5.73 3.25 5.34
CA LEU A 69 5.75 4.33 6.32
C LEU A 69 4.33 4.84 6.64
N VAL A 70 3.46 4.94 5.64
CA VAL A 70 2.04 5.30 5.84
C VAL A 70 1.34 4.24 6.70
N VAL A 71 1.55 2.97 6.39
CA VAL A 71 0.93 1.88 7.16
C VAL A 71 1.43 1.88 8.61
N ASP A 72 2.73 2.10 8.83
CA ASP A 72 3.29 2.21 10.18
C ASP A 72 2.71 3.40 10.94
N ALA A 73 2.62 4.56 10.30
CA ALA A 73 2.02 5.75 10.91
C ALA A 73 0.55 5.50 11.32
N LEU A 74 -0.23 4.84 10.49
CA LEU A 74 -1.62 4.46 10.80
C LEU A 74 -1.69 3.49 11.97
N LYS A 75 -0.82 2.48 11.99
CA LYS A 75 -0.73 1.53 13.10
C LYS A 75 -0.42 2.23 14.41
N ARG A 76 0.56 3.13 14.43
CA ARG A 76 0.92 3.93 15.60
C ARG A 76 -0.16 4.92 16.01
N SER A 77 -1.00 5.33 15.07
CA SER A 77 -2.16 6.20 15.34
C SER A 77 -3.40 5.41 15.78
N SER A 78 -3.26 4.13 16.05
CA SER A 78 -4.32 3.22 16.52
C SER A 78 -5.48 3.04 15.54
N ALA A 79 -5.21 3.00 14.25
CA ALA A 79 -6.20 2.56 13.28
C ALA A 79 -6.67 1.14 13.62
N LYS A 80 -7.98 0.89 13.46
CA LYS A 80 -8.57 -0.42 13.76
C LYS A 80 -8.14 -1.47 12.73
N ASN A 81 -8.27 -1.14 11.46
CA ASN A 81 -7.88 -1.98 10.34
C ASN A 81 -7.19 -1.10 9.31
N ILE A 82 -6.19 -1.67 8.61
CA ILE A 82 -5.44 -0.97 7.56
C ILE A 82 -5.49 -1.82 6.31
N THR A 83 -6.20 -1.36 5.30
CA THR A 83 -6.28 -2.00 3.99
C THR A 83 -5.35 -1.27 3.03
N ALA A 84 -4.34 -1.97 2.52
CA ALA A 84 -3.46 -1.44 1.49
C ALA A 84 -4.09 -1.68 0.12
N VAL A 85 -4.54 -0.61 -0.53
CA VAL A 85 -5.07 -0.64 -1.89
C VAL A 85 -3.93 -0.32 -2.84
N ILE A 86 -3.45 -1.34 -3.53
CA ILE A 86 -2.25 -1.28 -4.38
C ILE A 86 -2.67 -1.59 -5.82
N PRO A 87 -3.06 -0.56 -6.61
CA PRO A 87 -3.55 -0.79 -7.97
C PRO A 87 -2.56 -1.52 -8.86
N TYR A 88 -1.27 -1.23 -8.73
CA TYR A 88 -0.20 -1.99 -9.37
C TYR A 88 0.77 -2.48 -8.31
N PHE A 89 0.98 -3.79 -8.25
CA PHE A 89 1.88 -4.42 -7.30
C PHE A 89 3.28 -4.56 -7.91
N GLY A 90 4.19 -3.70 -7.52
CA GLY A 90 5.58 -3.73 -7.96
C GLY A 90 6.30 -4.99 -7.48
N TYR A 91 7.30 -5.43 -8.24
CA TYR A 91 8.04 -6.67 -8.03
C TYR A 91 7.25 -7.97 -8.22
N ALA A 92 5.97 -7.90 -8.62
CA ALA A 92 5.14 -9.08 -8.82
C ALA A 92 5.70 -10.08 -9.84
N ARG A 93 6.47 -9.59 -10.82
CA ARG A 93 7.09 -10.46 -11.82
C ARG A 93 8.18 -11.37 -11.25
N GLN A 94 8.71 -11.05 -10.08
CA GLN A 94 9.73 -11.83 -9.39
C GLN A 94 9.07 -12.70 -8.31
N ASP A 95 8.16 -13.55 -8.74
CA ASP A 95 7.32 -14.39 -7.88
C ASP A 95 7.88 -15.81 -7.65
N ARG A 96 8.97 -16.12 -8.31
CA ARG A 96 9.65 -17.42 -8.20
C ARG A 96 11.15 -17.28 -8.43
N LYS A 97 11.87 -18.29 -7.98
CA LYS A 97 13.32 -18.37 -8.20
C LYS A 97 13.58 -18.91 -9.60
N VAL A 98 14.07 -18.06 -10.49
CA VAL A 98 14.33 -18.40 -11.91
C VAL A 98 15.74 -18.88 -12.16
N ALA A 99 16.66 -18.66 -11.23
CA ALA A 99 18.06 -19.05 -11.30
C ALA A 99 18.62 -19.28 -9.89
N PRO A 100 19.76 -19.98 -9.75
CA PRO A 100 20.42 -20.13 -8.44
C PRO A 100 20.78 -18.76 -7.85
N ARG A 101 20.63 -18.63 -6.55
CA ARG A 101 21.04 -17.45 -5.78
C ARG A 101 20.33 -16.15 -6.20
N THR A 102 19.06 -16.24 -6.63
CA THR A 102 18.20 -15.10 -6.90
C THR A 102 17.17 -14.91 -5.78
N SER A 103 16.63 -13.70 -5.68
CA SER A 103 15.56 -13.40 -4.73
C SER A 103 14.19 -13.85 -5.24
N ILE A 104 13.23 -13.98 -4.33
CA ILE A 104 11.79 -13.98 -4.64
C ILE A 104 11.25 -12.63 -4.15
N SER A 105 11.43 -11.61 -4.97
CA SER A 105 11.22 -10.21 -4.55
C SER A 105 9.76 -9.92 -4.22
N ALA A 106 8.81 -10.56 -4.90
CA ALA A 106 7.39 -10.43 -4.57
C ALA A 106 7.10 -10.89 -3.14
N LYS A 107 7.74 -11.97 -2.68
CA LYS A 107 7.60 -12.46 -1.28
C LYS A 107 8.22 -11.48 -0.28
N VAL A 108 9.36 -10.89 -0.60
CA VAL A 108 10.00 -9.88 0.24
C VAL A 108 9.07 -8.69 0.43
N VAL A 109 8.51 -8.17 -0.66
CA VAL A 109 7.58 -7.03 -0.60
C VAL A 109 6.31 -7.39 0.18
N ALA A 110 5.74 -8.57 -0.05
CA ALA A 110 4.57 -9.04 0.70
C ALA A 110 4.85 -9.10 2.20
N ASN A 111 6.00 -9.62 2.61
CA ASN A 111 6.41 -9.67 4.02
C ASN A 111 6.57 -8.27 4.62
N LEU A 112 7.16 -7.34 3.89
CA LEU A 112 7.32 -5.95 4.36
C LEU A 112 5.96 -5.29 4.62
N ILE A 113 5.02 -5.45 3.71
CA ILE A 113 3.67 -4.89 3.85
C ILE A 113 2.94 -5.50 5.05
N SER A 114 3.03 -6.82 5.21
CA SER A 114 2.46 -7.55 6.36
C SER A 114 3.06 -7.06 7.68
N ASN A 115 4.38 -7.00 7.74
CA ASN A 115 5.10 -6.61 8.96
C ASN A 115 4.90 -5.14 9.33
N ALA A 116 4.69 -4.26 8.35
CA ALA A 116 4.37 -2.86 8.61
C ALA A 116 3.03 -2.68 9.33
N GLY A 117 2.08 -3.59 9.13
CA GLY A 117 0.82 -3.59 9.87
C GLY A 117 -0.45 -3.60 9.02
N ALA A 118 -0.35 -3.78 7.69
CA ALA A 118 -1.53 -3.94 6.85
C ALA A 118 -2.31 -5.20 7.25
N THR A 119 -3.64 -5.09 7.31
CA THR A 119 -4.54 -6.18 7.70
C THR A 119 -5.27 -6.81 6.51
N ARG A 120 -5.23 -6.16 5.37
CA ARG A 120 -5.81 -6.60 4.10
C ARG A 120 -5.09 -5.90 2.94
N VAL A 121 -5.02 -6.59 1.82
CA VAL A 121 -4.52 -6.01 0.56
C VAL A 121 -5.61 -6.10 -0.50
N VAL A 122 -5.80 -5.01 -1.24
CA VAL A 122 -6.61 -4.97 -2.46
C VAL A 122 -5.67 -4.60 -3.61
N THR A 123 -5.66 -5.38 -4.66
CA THR A 123 -4.84 -5.13 -5.84
C THR A 123 -5.63 -5.43 -7.12
N VAL A 124 -5.08 -5.07 -8.26
CA VAL A 124 -5.74 -5.24 -9.56
C VAL A 124 -4.82 -6.01 -10.50
N ASP A 125 -5.37 -7.01 -11.18
CA ASP A 125 -4.67 -7.80 -12.20
C ASP A 125 -3.26 -8.24 -11.77
N LEU A 126 -3.20 -8.93 -10.63
CA LEU A 126 -1.95 -9.43 -10.07
C LEU A 126 -1.24 -10.33 -11.10
N HIS A 127 0.07 -10.12 -11.29
CA HIS A 127 0.87 -10.84 -12.30
C HIS A 127 0.67 -12.36 -12.26
N ALA A 128 0.55 -12.93 -11.07
CA ALA A 128 0.26 -14.35 -10.90
C ALA A 128 -0.62 -14.53 -9.66
N GLY A 129 -1.66 -15.33 -9.77
CA GLY A 129 -2.64 -15.55 -8.69
C GLY A 129 -2.03 -16.11 -7.42
N GLN A 130 -0.98 -16.93 -7.53
CA GLN A 130 -0.30 -17.53 -6.38
C GLN A 130 0.39 -16.50 -5.46
N ILE A 131 0.63 -15.27 -5.92
CA ILE A 131 1.21 -14.21 -5.09
C ILE A 131 0.30 -13.91 -3.88
N GLN A 132 -1.00 -14.11 -4.00
CA GLN A 132 -1.94 -13.97 -2.88
C GLN A 132 -1.51 -14.81 -1.67
N GLY A 133 -0.95 -15.99 -1.90
CA GLY A 133 -0.44 -16.88 -0.85
C GLY A 133 0.85 -16.38 -0.17
N PHE A 134 1.50 -15.34 -0.67
CA PHE A 134 2.67 -14.74 -0.04
C PHE A 134 2.31 -13.86 1.16
N PHE A 135 1.04 -13.46 1.27
CA PHE A 135 0.55 -12.64 2.36
C PHE A 135 -0.07 -13.51 3.46
N ASP A 136 0.08 -13.09 4.70
CA ASP A 136 -0.53 -13.74 5.86
C ASP A 136 -1.93 -13.17 6.19
N MET A 137 -2.42 -12.22 5.40
CA MET A 137 -3.74 -11.62 5.54
C MET A 137 -4.56 -11.79 4.26
N PRO A 138 -5.87 -11.52 4.29
CA PRO A 138 -6.71 -11.56 3.10
C PRO A 138 -6.21 -10.63 1.99
N VAL A 139 -6.29 -11.14 0.76
CA VAL A 139 -5.95 -10.39 -0.45
C VAL A 139 -7.13 -10.46 -1.41
N ASP A 140 -7.60 -9.30 -1.84
CA ASP A 140 -8.62 -9.18 -2.88
C ASP A 140 -7.92 -8.78 -4.19
N ASN A 141 -7.85 -9.71 -5.12
CA ASN A 141 -7.32 -9.45 -6.46
C ASN A 141 -8.48 -9.15 -7.40
N LEU A 142 -8.61 -7.90 -7.79
CA LEU A 142 -9.65 -7.45 -8.72
C LEU A 142 -9.16 -7.65 -10.16
N TYR A 143 -10.08 -7.97 -11.05
CA TYR A 143 -9.76 -8.17 -12.46
C TYR A 143 -10.42 -7.07 -13.28
N THR A 144 -9.65 -6.49 -14.21
CA THR A 144 -10.21 -5.59 -15.22
C THR A 144 -10.89 -6.40 -16.31
N ALA A 145 -12.01 -5.88 -16.78
CA ALA A 145 -12.77 -6.53 -17.86
C ALA A 145 -12.11 -6.32 -19.23
#